data_f428ec153f8a70a052548dc4dfcc2305
#
_entry.id   f428ec153f8a70a052548dc4dfcc2305
#
_cell.length_a   1.000
_cell.length_b   1.000
_cell.length_c   1.000
_cell.angle_alpha   90.00
_cell.angle_beta   90.00
_cell.angle_gamma   90.00
#
_symmetry.space_group_name_H-M   'P 1'
#
loop_
_entity.id
_entity.type
_entity.pdbx_description
1 polymer ?
#
loop_
_entity_poly.entity_id
_entity_poly.type
_entity_poly.pdbx_seq_one_letter_code
_entity_poly.pdbx_strand_id
1 'polypeptide(L)'
;MAFDIEEFQASAAAMRETELKLREVNQRFAAQLGGMMDEATRGEFDRMVREASFPKVYRRSYTGRAFDRAMGFDDLTDDQRSQIEAFREQYERELASVNDRWAAAEAEAEKDGTSQQMMLGGGNMVIQIGGESQNDAVKDARLARKELDDKYYDRMKQLMTPEQADRLPRKRRGPGGGDFFSPDDLEGDVAVFVTREIMVDDEDTGGN
;
A
#
# COMPACT_ATOMS: atom_id res chain seq x y z
N MET A 1 0.96 36.85 7.46
CA MET A 1 1.59 36.41 6.22
C MET A 1 0.51 35.72 5.38
N ALA A 2 0.23 36.21 4.19
CA ALA A 2 -0.69 35.53 3.29
C ALA A 2 0.07 34.34 2.68
N PHE A 3 -0.58 33.17 2.64
CA PHE A 3 -0.06 31.98 1.99
C PHE A 3 -0.17 32.18 0.47
N ASP A 4 0.96 32.18 -0.22
CA ASP A 4 1.01 32.34 -1.68
C ASP A 4 0.80 30.99 -2.34
N ILE A 5 -0.40 30.81 -2.89
CA ILE A 5 -0.81 29.53 -3.55
C ILE A 5 0.01 29.32 -4.84
N GLU A 6 0.36 30.36 -5.57
CA GLU A 6 1.11 30.25 -6.82
C GLU A 6 2.55 29.81 -6.57
N GLU A 7 3.22 30.41 -5.58
CA GLU A 7 4.58 30.01 -5.19
C GLU A 7 4.62 28.56 -4.67
N PHE A 8 3.59 28.18 -3.91
CA PHE A 8 3.45 26.82 -3.43
C PHE A 8 3.25 25.80 -4.59
N GLN A 9 2.38 26.09 -5.56
CA GLN A 9 2.16 25.23 -6.71
C GLN A 9 3.42 25.11 -7.59
N ALA A 10 4.15 26.19 -7.79
CA ALA A 10 5.41 26.19 -8.52
C ALA A 10 6.49 25.33 -7.83
N SER A 11 6.60 25.46 -6.51
CA SER A 11 7.52 24.64 -5.69
C SER A 11 7.15 23.16 -5.76
N ALA A 12 5.87 22.82 -5.66
CA ALA A 12 5.37 21.48 -5.78
C ALA A 12 5.65 20.86 -7.16
N ALA A 13 5.47 21.63 -8.21
CA ALA A 13 5.79 21.19 -9.58
C ALA A 13 7.30 20.92 -9.77
N ALA A 14 8.15 21.78 -9.23
CA ALA A 14 9.60 21.61 -9.27
C ALA A 14 10.09 20.39 -8.48
N MET A 15 9.52 20.15 -7.30
CA MET A 15 9.80 18.92 -6.52
C MET A 15 9.43 17.68 -7.33
N ARG A 16 8.23 17.64 -7.90
CA ARG A 16 7.79 16.50 -8.72
C ARG A 16 8.72 16.25 -9.91
N GLU A 17 9.10 17.29 -10.64
CA GLU A 17 10.03 17.14 -11.77
C GLU A 17 11.37 16.54 -11.30
N THR A 18 11.84 16.95 -10.13
CA THR A 18 13.07 16.42 -9.54
C THR A 18 12.91 14.94 -9.14
N GLU A 19 11.80 14.57 -8.53
CA GLU A 19 11.49 13.19 -8.15
C GLU A 19 11.40 12.27 -9.37
N LEU A 20 10.74 12.72 -10.45
CA LEU A 20 10.66 11.96 -11.70
C LEU A 20 12.04 11.75 -12.34
N LYS A 21 12.88 12.80 -12.36
CA LYS A 21 14.26 12.69 -12.86
C LYS A 21 15.10 11.73 -12.01
N LEU A 22 14.97 11.81 -10.69
CA LEU A 22 15.67 10.91 -9.77
C LEU A 22 15.25 9.46 -9.99
N ARG A 23 13.95 9.22 -10.16
CA ARG A 23 13.43 7.88 -10.47
C ARG A 23 13.97 7.35 -11.78
N GLU A 24 13.97 8.16 -12.85
CA GLU A 24 14.52 7.77 -14.15
C GLU A 24 16.00 7.38 -14.05
N VAL A 25 16.80 8.16 -13.32
CA VAL A 25 18.19 7.86 -13.05
C VAL A 25 18.34 6.53 -12.30
N ASN A 26 17.56 6.33 -11.23
CA ASN A 26 17.58 5.11 -10.43
C ASN A 26 17.20 3.88 -11.26
N GLN A 27 16.14 3.98 -12.10
CA GLN A 27 15.70 2.88 -12.97
C GLN A 27 16.78 2.54 -14.02
N ARG A 28 17.44 3.54 -14.59
CA ARG A 28 18.55 3.32 -15.53
C ARG A 28 19.71 2.60 -14.88
N PHE A 29 20.12 3.02 -13.68
CA PHE A 29 21.18 2.34 -12.94
C PHE A 29 20.76 0.93 -12.51
N ALA A 30 19.54 0.74 -12.05
CA ALA A 30 19.02 -0.59 -11.72
C ALA A 30 19.05 -1.52 -12.93
N ALA A 31 18.63 -1.04 -14.12
CA ALA A 31 18.70 -1.84 -15.34
C ALA A 31 20.16 -2.21 -15.73
N GLN A 32 21.11 -1.27 -15.56
CA GLN A 32 22.52 -1.53 -15.82
C GLN A 32 23.09 -2.57 -14.85
N LEU A 33 22.82 -2.45 -13.56
CA LEU A 33 23.27 -3.39 -12.55
C LEU A 33 22.64 -4.78 -12.77
N GLY A 34 21.34 -4.85 -13.02
CA GLY A 34 20.65 -6.10 -13.33
C GLY A 34 21.19 -6.81 -14.57
N GLY A 35 21.65 -6.02 -15.59
CA GLY A 35 22.29 -6.58 -16.78
C GLY A 35 23.68 -7.20 -16.54
N MET A 36 24.31 -6.91 -15.38
CA MET A 36 25.62 -7.46 -14.99
C MET A 36 25.49 -8.69 -14.09
N MET A 37 24.29 -9.04 -13.64
CA MET A 37 24.03 -10.15 -12.72
C MET A 37 23.66 -11.41 -13.48
N ASP A 38 23.92 -12.58 -12.87
CA ASP A 38 23.35 -13.85 -13.33
C ASP A 38 21.83 -13.87 -13.15
N GLU A 39 21.15 -14.78 -13.83
CA GLU A 39 19.69 -14.84 -13.90
C GLU A 39 19.02 -14.98 -12.52
N ALA A 40 19.60 -15.79 -11.62
CA ALA A 40 19.04 -16.04 -10.29
C ALA A 40 19.13 -14.78 -9.41
N THR A 41 20.29 -14.16 -9.35
CA THR A 41 20.56 -12.92 -8.59
C THR A 41 19.76 -11.75 -9.16
N ARG A 42 19.62 -11.67 -10.48
CA ARG A 42 18.86 -10.64 -11.16
C ARG A 42 17.38 -10.65 -10.77
N GLY A 43 16.76 -11.84 -10.70
CA GLY A 43 15.35 -11.97 -10.30
C GLY A 43 15.08 -11.41 -8.91
N GLU A 44 15.97 -11.66 -7.96
CA GLU A 44 15.85 -11.10 -6.61
C GLU A 44 16.11 -9.59 -6.57
N PHE A 45 17.12 -9.11 -7.29
CA PHE A 45 17.42 -7.70 -7.43
C PHE A 45 16.24 -6.92 -8.03
N ASP A 46 15.66 -7.40 -9.14
CA ASP A 46 14.52 -6.78 -9.79
C ASP A 46 13.30 -6.72 -8.86
N ARG A 47 13.11 -7.74 -8.01
CA ARG A 47 12.07 -7.73 -6.98
C ARG A 47 12.33 -6.62 -5.95
N MET A 48 13.54 -6.52 -5.41
CA MET A 48 13.91 -5.47 -4.45
C MET A 48 13.73 -4.07 -5.04
N VAL A 49 14.11 -3.86 -6.31
CA VAL A 49 13.93 -2.58 -7.00
C VAL A 49 12.45 -2.23 -7.12
N ARG A 50 11.58 -3.19 -7.48
CA ARG A 50 10.13 -2.96 -7.54
C ARG A 50 9.54 -2.62 -6.17
N GLU A 51 9.90 -3.38 -5.13
CA GLU A 51 9.46 -3.13 -3.76
C GLU A 51 9.88 -1.74 -3.26
N ALA A 52 11.11 -1.34 -3.53
CA ALA A 52 11.64 -0.02 -3.18
C ALA A 52 10.98 1.11 -3.98
N SER A 53 10.68 0.88 -5.26
CA SER A 53 10.05 1.88 -6.14
C SER A 53 8.58 2.11 -5.82
N PHE A 54 7.85 1.06 -5.41
CA PHE A 54 6.41 1.10 -5.15
C PHE A 54 6.06 0.39 -3.84
N PRO A 55 6.53 0.87 -2.67
CA PRO A 55 6.38 0.18 -1.39
C PRO A 55 4.90 -0.06 -1.01
N LYS A 56 3.99 0.83 -1.41
CA LYS A 56 2.54 0.67 -1.17
C LYS A 56 1.96 -0.51 -1.96
N VAL A 57 2.46 -0.76 -3.18
CA VAL A 57 1.98 -1.81 -4.08
C VAL A 57 2.43 -3.18 -3.62
N TYR A 58 3.73 -3.31 -3.32
CA TYR A 58 4.35 -4.61 -3.02
C TYR A 58 4.31 -4.97 -1.53
N ARG A 59 3.69 -4.12 -0.72
CA ARG A 59 3.49 -4.42 0.70
C ARG A 59 2.68 -5.71 0.89
N ARG A 60 3.10 -6.51 1.87
CA ARG A 60 2.46 -7.76 2.21
C ARG A 60 1.01 -7.55 2.66
N SER A 61 0.07 -8.20 1.98
CA SER A 61 -1.35 -8.09 2.27
C SER A 61 -1.75 -8.85 3.54
N TYR A 62 -2.95 -8.58 4.06
CA TYR A 62 -3.52 -9.37 5.15
C TYR A 62 -3.73 -10.84 4.75
N THR A 63 -4.04 -11.13 3.49
CA THR A 63 -4.17 -12.49 2.96
C THR A 63 -2.83 -13.20 2.93
N GLY A 64 -1.76 -12.53 2.52
CA GLY A 64 -0.40 -13.08 2.60
C GLY A 64 0.00 -13.44 4.03
N ARG A 65 -0.28 -12.57 4.99
CA ARG A 65 -0.05 -12.85 6.44
C ARG A 65 -0.93 -14.00 6.94
N ALA A 66 -2.16 -14.10 6.45
CA ALA A 66 -3.06 -15.18 6.82
C ALA A 66 -2.57 -16.55 6.31
N PHE A 67 -2.03 -16.63 5.10
CA PHE A 67 -1.38 -17.85 4.61
C PHE A 67 -0.20 -18.27 5.48
N ASP A 68 0.69 -17.32 5.86
CA ASP A 68 1.81 -17.67 6.74
C ASP A 68 1.35 -18.14 8.11
N ARG A 69 0.34 -17.47 8.67
CA ARG A 69 -0.22 -17.86 9.95
C ARG A 69 -0.86 -19.25 9.88
N ALA A 70 -1.60 -19.52 8.82
CA ALA A 70 -2.25 -20.81 8.58
C ALA A 70 -1.24 -21.96 8.49
N MET A 71 -0.18 -21.77 7.71
CA MET A 71 0.89 -22.78 7.56
C MET A 71 1.62 -23.11 8.86
N GLY A 72 1.57 -22.21 9.86
CA GLY A 72 2.10 -22.42 11.19
C GLY A 72 1.14 -23.13 12.17
N PHE A 73 -0.03 -23.59 11.73
CA PHE A 73 -0.93 -24.34 12.60
C PHE A 73 -0.54 -25.81 12.70
N ASP A 74 -0.36 -26.32 13.92
CA ASP A 74 0.02 -27.72 14.18
C ASP A 74 -1.14 -28.70 13.97
N ASP A 75 -2.37 -28.21 14.02
CA ASP A 75 -3.60 -28.98 13.91
C ASP A 75 -4.22 -29.01 12.49
N LEU A 76 -3.47 -28.61 11.47
CA LEU A 76 -3.87 -28.84 10.08
C LEU A 76 -3.73 -30.31 9.70
N THR A 77 -4.72 -30.85 9.02
CA THR A 77 -4.55 -32.13 8.34
C THR A 77 -3.60 -31.99 7.15
N ASP A 78 -2.99 -33.08 6.70
CA ASP A 78 -2.09 -33.07 5.53
C ASP A 78 -2.83 -32.59 4.27
N ASP A 79 -4.10 -32.96 4.11
CA ASP A 79 -4.93 -32.48 3.00
C ASP A 79 -5.18 -30.98 3.07
N GLN A 80 -5.48 -30.43 4.25
CA GLN A 80 -5.66 -28.99 4.43
C GLN A 80 -4.36 -28.24 4.11
N ARG A 81 -3.23 -28.73 4.62
CA ARG A 81 -1.92 -28.14 4.39
C ARG A 81 -1.58 -28.07 2.90
N SER A 82 -1.76 -29.18 2.19
CA SER A 82 -1.51 -29.28 0.75
C SER A 82 -2.41 -28.32 -0.06
N GLN A 83 -3.70 -28.23 0.29
CA GLN A 83 -4.65 -27.34 -0.39
C GLN A 83 -4.34 -25.87 -0.12
N ILE A 84 -3.97 -25.50 1.12
CA ILE A 84 -3.57 -24.12 1.48
C ILE A 84 -2.31 -23.72 0.72
N GLU A 85 -1.32 -24.62 0.62
CA GLU A 85 -0.08 -24.37 -0.12
C GLU A 85 -0.37 -24.16 -1.62
N ALA A 86 -1.18 -24.99 -2.24
CA ALA A 86 -1.59 -24.82 -3.64
C ALA A 86 -2.34 -23.49 -3.86
N PHE A 87 -3.22 -23.08 -2.93
CA PHE A 87 -3.90 -21.79 -3.00
C PHE A 87 -2.94 -20.61 -2.82
N ARG A 88 -1.96 -20.74 -1.93
CA ARG A 88 -0.91 -19.74 -1.75
C ARG A 88 -0.12 -19.52 -3.03
N GLU A 89 0.34 -20.59 -3.67
CA GLU A 89 1.08 -20.49 -4.93
C GLU A 89 0.23 -19.83 -6.04
N GLN A 90 -1.04 -20.18 -6.14
CA GLN A 90 -1.93 -19.56 -7.10
C GLN A 90 -2.15 -18.07 -6.79
N TYR A 91 -2.37 -17.75 -5.52
CA TYR A 91 -2.51 -16.38 -5.05
C TYR A 91 -1.27 -15.54 -5.37
N GLU A 92 -0.07 -16.03 -5.09
CA GLU A 92 1.19 -15.33 -5.35
C GLU A 92 1.39 -15.03 -6.85
N ARG A 93 1.02 -15.97 -7.73
CA ARG A 93 1.07 -15.74 -9.18
C ARG A 93 0.06 -14.67 -9.64
N GLU A 94 -1.20 -14.75 -9.19
CA GLU A 94 -2.21 -13.75 -9.53
C GLU A 94 -1.86 -12.38 -8.94
N LEU A 95 -1.30 -12.37 -7.72
CA LEU A 95 -0.86 -11.19 -7.01
C LEU A 95 0.23 -10.43 -7.75
N ALA A 96 1.23 -11.14 -8.28
CA ALA A 96 2.29 -10.52 -9.05
C ALA A 96 1.71 -9.72 -10.24
N SER A 97 0.79 -10.32 -10.99
CA SER A 97 0.14 -9.66 -12.14
C SER A 97 -0.70 -8.44 -11.74
N VAL A 98 -1.40 -8.51 -10.59
CA VAL A 98 -2.20 -7.38 -10.09
C VAL A 98 -1.30 -6.26 -9.60
N ASN A 99 -0.21 -6.58 -8.89
CA ASN A 99 0.76 -5.61 -8.43
C ASN A 99 1.46 -4.89 -9.60
N ASP A 100 1.85 -5.63 -10.63
CA ASP A 100 2.51 -5.02 -11.80
C ASP A 100 1.58 -4.01 -12.51
N ARG A 101 0.29 -4.35 -12.63
CA ARG A 101 -0.72 -3.40 -13.16
C ARG A 101 -0.88 -2.18 -12.26
N TRP A 102 -0.91 -2.38 -10.95
CA TRP A 102 -1.02 -1.27 -10.00
C TRP A 102 0.22 -0.38 -10.02
N ALA A 103 1.42 -0.96 -10.04
CA ALA A 103 2.67 -0.20 -10.14
C ALA A 103 2.73 0.62 -11.44
N ALA A 104 2.27 0.05 -12.57
CA ALA A 104 2.18 0.77 -13.84
C ALA A 104 1.20 1.94 -13.77
N ALA A 105 0.02 1.75 -13.16
CA ALA A 105 -0.97 2.80 -12.98
C ALA A 105 -0.47 3.93 -12.05
N GLU A 106 0.23 3.59 -10.96
CA GLU A 106 0.85 4.60 -10.07
C GLU A 106 1.95 5.39 -10.81
N ALA A 107 2.80 4.71 -11.60
CA ALA A 107 3.85 5.36 -12.36
C ALA A 107 3.28 6.34 -13.40
N GLU A 108 2.16 6.02 -14.04
CA GLU A 108 1.50 6.89 -14.99
C GLU A 108 0.82 8.08 -14.30
N ALA A 109 0.11 7.82 -13.18
CA ALA A 109 -0.52 8.86 -12.37
C ALA A 109 0.49 9.87 -11.82
N GLU A 110 1.69 9.43 -11.48
CA GLU A 110 2.77 10.33 -11.07
C GLU A 110 3.26 11.22 -12.21
N LYS A 111 3.40 10.71 -13.42
CA LYS A 111 3.77 11.52 -14.61
C LYS A 111 2.71 12.58 -14.90
N ASP A 112 1.44 12.20 -14.83
CA ASP A 112 0.31 13.09 -15.10
C ASP A 112 0.04 14.08 -13.96
N GLY A 113 0.69 13.93 -12.81
CA GLY A 113 0.54 14.80 -11.66
C GLY A 113 -0.79 14.60 -10.91
N THR A 114 -1.50 13.52 -11.17
CA THR A 114 -2.79 13.21 -10.54
C THR A 114 -2.66 12.50 -9.19
N SER A 115 -1.45 12.06 -8.82
CA SER A 115 -1.20 11.28 -7.60
C SER A 115 -0.72 12.11 -6.40
N GLN A 116 -0.90 13.45 -6.39
CA GLN A 116 -0.35 14.28 -5.33
C GLN A 116 -1.15 14.23 -4.02
N GLN A 117 -0.62 13.49 -3.08
CA GLN A 117 -0.84 13.66 -1.65
C GLN A 117 0.38 14.37 -1.07
N MET A 118 0.35 15.71 -0.95
CA MET A 118 1.42 16.44 -0.27
C MET A 118 1.14 16.47 1.23
N MET A 119 2.05 15.91 2.02
CA MET A 119 2.16 16.21 3.44
C MET A 119 2.89 17.54 3.60
N LEU A 120 2.19 18.60 3.97
CA LEU A 120 2.83 19.83 4.41
C LEU A 120 3.40 19.62 5.83
N GLY A 121 4.70 19.83 5.95
CA GLY A 121 5.43 19.66 7.20
C GLY A 121 4.88 20.51 8.33
N GLY A 122 4.67 19.87 9.49
CA GLY A 122 4.48 20.53 10.78
C GLY A 122 3.08 20.59 11.36
N GLY A 123 2.07 20.08 10.69
CA GLY A 123 0.71 20.01 11.23
C GLY A 123 -0.20 19.24 10.30
N ASN A 124 -1.05 18.47 10.86
CA ASN A 124 -2.08 17.59 10.35
C ASN A 124 -2.92 18.02 9.13
N MET A 125 -2.40 18.82 8.24
CA MET A 125 -3.12 19.27 7.05
C MET A 125 -2.69 18.46 5.84
N VAL A 126 -3.46 17.44 5.49
CA VAL A 126 -3.37 16.77 4.18
C VAL A 126 -4.09 17.67 3.18
N ILE A 127 -3.37 18.45 2.42
CA ILE A 127 -3.95 19.18 1.29
C ILE A 127 -3.91 18.22 0.11
N GLN A 128 -5.08 17.70 -0.27
CA GLN A 128 -5.26 17.01 -1.52
C GLN A 128 -5.31 18.07 -2.63
N ILE A 129 -4.15 18.33 -3.25
CA ILE A 129 -4.07 19.24 -4.40
C ILE A 129 -4.35 18.43 -5.65
N GLY A 130 -5.51 18.63 -6.18
CA GLY A 130 -6.05 17.94 -7.35
C GLY A 130 -7.46 17.48 -7.00
N GLY A 131 -8.46 18.04 -7.69
CA GLY A 131 -9.85 17.61 -7.54
C GLY A 131 -9.97 16.11 -7.80
N GLU A 132 -11.08 15.51 -7.48
CA GLU A 132 -11.52 14.10 -7.51
C GLU A 132 -11.04 13.18 -8.66
N SER A 133 -10.08 13.58 -9.46
CA SER A 133 -9.38 12.75 -10.43
C SER A 133 -8.35 11.86 -9.71
N GLN A 134 -8.80 11.01 -8.80
CA GLN A 134 -8.07 9.77 -8.59
C GLN A 134 -8.03 9.09 -9.94
N ASN A 135 -6.82 8.91 -10.50
CA ASN A 135 -6.65 8.20 -11.75
C ASN A 135 -7.44 6.89 -11.64
N ASP A 136 -8.51 6.75 -12.45
CA ASP A 136 -9.41 5.60 -12.38
C ASP A 136 -8.64 4.29 -12.48
N ALA A 137 -7.54 4.27 -13.25
CA ALA A 137 -6.67 3.10 -13.36
C ALA A 137 -6.00 2.70 -12.03
N VAL A 138 -5.59 3.67 -11.20
CA VAL A 138 -5.05 3.39 -9.86
C VAL A 138 -6.14 2.86 -8.94
N LYS A 139 -7.33 3.44 -8.99
CA LYS A 139 -8.48 3.01 -8.20
C LYS A 139 -8.92 1.60 -8.58
N ASP A 140 -9.01 1.31 -9.87
CA ASP A 140 -9.37 -0.02 -10.38
C ASP A 140 -8.32 -1.07 -10.00
N ALA A 141 -7.04 -0.73 -10.09
CA ALA A 141 -5.96 -1.62 -9.70
C ALA A 141 -5.99 -1.96 -8.19
N ARG A 142 -6.26 -0.96 -7.34
CA ARG A 142 -6.45 -1.16 -5.89
C ARG A 142 -7.66 -2.03 -5.59
N LEU A 143 -8.75 -1.82 -6.31
CA LEU A 143 -9.96 -2.64 -6.17
C LEU A 143 -9.67 -4.08 -6.57
N ALA A 144 -9.04 -4.30 -7.72
CA ALA A 144 -8.65 -5.64 -8.19
C ALA A 144 -7.76 -6.36 -7.18
N ARG A 145 -6.80 -5.64 -6.54
CA ARG A 145 -5.96 -6.18 -5.48
C ARG A 145 -6.79 -6.61 -4.26
N LYS A 146 -7.72 -5.78 -3.83
CA LYS A 146 -8.62 -6.07 -2.71
C LYS A 146 -9.50 -7.28 -3.00
N GLU A 147 -10.11 -7.34 -4.18
CA GLU A 147 -10.95 -8.48 -4.59
C GLU A 147 -10.16 -9.79 -4.63
N LEU A 148 -8.91 -9.74 -5.10
CA LEU A 148 -8.01 -10.88 -5.07
C LEU A 148 -7.74 -11.34 -3.64
N ASP A 149 -7.38 -10.41 -2.76
CA ASP A 149 -7.13 -10.68 -1.34
C ASP A 149 -8.36 -11.30 -0.67
N ASP A 150 -9.55 -10.70 -0.86
CA ASP A 150 -10.81 -11.20 -0.29
C ASP A 150 -11.14 -12.62 -0.81
N LYS A 151 -11.03 -12.86 -2.12
CA LYS A 151 -11.27 -14.15 -2.77
C LYS A 151 -10.43 -15.26 -2.14
N TYR A 152 -9.13 -15.04 -1.97
CA TYR A 152 -8.24 -16.07 -1.45
C TYR A 152 -8.33 -16.24 0.06
N TYR A 153 -8.57 -15.17 0.80
CA TYR A 153 -8.83 -15.25 2.22
C TYR A 153 -10.09 -16.09 2.53
N ASP A 154 -11.17 -15.84 1.81
CA ASP A 154 -12.43 -16.58 2.01
C ASP A 154 -12.30 -18.04 1.58
N ARG A 155 -11.59 -18.34 0.48
CA ARG A 155 -11.29 -19.72 0.08
C ARG A 155 -10.48 -20.47 1.14
N MET A 156 -9.46 -19.86 1.68
CA MET A 156 -8.65 -20.45 2.74
C MET A 156 -9.49 -20.74 3.98
N LYS A 157 -10.37 -19.83 4.39
CA LYS A 157 -11.29 -20.05 5.51
C LYS A 157 -12.22 -21.24 5.30
N GLN A 158 -12.66 -21.48 4.07
CA GLN A 158 -13.55 -22.62 3.74
C GLN A 158 -12.87 -23.98 3.90
N LEU A 159 -11.53 -24.04 3.87
CA LEU A 159 -10.77 -25.27 4.11
C LEU A 159 -10.54 -25.56 5.60
N MET A 160 -10.83 -24.59 6.47
CA MET A 160 -10.51 -24.64 7.89
C MET A 160 -11.72 -24.97 8.75
N THR A 161 -11.48 -25.54 9.94
CA THR A 161 -12.52 -25.57 10.97
C THR A 161 -12.81 -24.15 11.48
N PRO A 162 -13.98 -23.91 12.10
CA PRO A 162 -14.28 -22.61 12.70
C PRO A 162 -13.21 -22.14 13.68
N GLU A 163 -12.65 -23.04 14.50
CA GLU A 163 -11.62 -22.75 15.49
C GLU A 163 -10.28 -22.36 14.82
N GLN A 164 -9.93 -23.01 13.72
CA GLN A 164 -8.74 -22.64 12.94
C GLN A 164 -8.93 -21.28 12.26
N ALA A 165 -10.11 -21.05 11.67
CA ALA A 165 -10.43 -19.79 10.99
C ALA A 165 -10.43 -18.58 11.94
N ASP A 166 -10.83 -18.76 13.21
CA ASP A 166 -10.81 -17.68 14.21
C ASP A 166 -9.41 -17.27 14.65
N ARG A 167 -8.41 -18.11 14.43
CA ARG A 167 -6.98 -17.83 14.70
C ARG A 167 -6.27 -17.06 13.58
N LEU A 168 -6.93 -16.91 12.42
CA LEU A 168 -6.39 -16.12 11.32
C LEU A 168 -6.41 -14.62 11.65
N PRO A 169 -5.48 -13.83 11.09
CA PRO A 169 -5.53 -12.39 11.17
C PRO A 169 -6.89 -11.87 10.68
N ARG A 170 -7.57 -11.10 11.50
CA ARG A 170 -8.87 -10.54 11.13
C ARG A 170 -8.68 -9.35 10.19
N LYS A 171 -9.52 -9.29 9.16
CA LYS A 171 -9.65 -8.11 8.35
C LYS A 171 -10.16 -6.96 9.23
N ARG A 172 -9.33 -5.96 9.49
CA ARG A 172 -9.75 -4.79 10.27
C ARG A 172 -10.62 -3.91 9.37
N ARG A 173 -11.89 -3.70 9.77
CA ARG A 173 -12.74 -2.67 9.19
C ARG A 173 -12.43 -1.37 9.89
N GLY A 174 -11.90 -0.40 9.16
CA GLY A 174 -11.76 0.97 9.68
C GLY A 174 -13.12 1.59 10.01
N PRO A 175 -13.21 2.48 11.00
CA PRO A 175 -14.41 3.27 11.24
C PRO A 175 -14.67 4.13 10.00
N GLY A 176 -15.69 3.79 9.22
CA GLY A 176 -16.06 4.50 7.99
C GLY A 176 -16.05 3.64 6.73
N GLY A 177 -15.83 2.31 6.83
CA GLY A 177 -15.97 1.37 5.69
C GLY A 177 -14.88 1.47 4.62
N GLY A 178 -13.92 2.38 4.75
CA GLY A 178 -12.72 2.45 3.91
C GLY A 178 -11.63 1.54 4.47
N ASP A 179 -10.81 0.95 3.61
CA ASP A 179 -9.61 0.24 4.01
C ASP A 179 -8.59 1.25 4.59
N PHE A 180 -8.82 1.65 5.85
CA PHE A 180 -7.84 2.42 6.59
C PHE A 180 -6.65 1.49 6.89
N PHE A 181 -5.46 1.93 6.52
CA PHE A 181 -4.22 1.25 6.86
C PHE A 181 -4.17 1.02 8.37
N SER A 182 -4.10 -0.24 8.80
CA SER A 182 -3.92 -0.53 10.20
C SER A 182 -2.54 -0.02 10.65
N PRO A 183 -2.39 0.56 11.86
CA PRO A 183 -1.08 0.88 12.42
C PRO A 183 -0.12 -0.31 12.45
N ASP A 184 -0.64 -1.55 12.64
CA ASP A 184 0.15 -2.79 12.58
C ASP A 184 0.67 -3.09 11.16
N ASP A 185 0.14 -2.40 10.15
CA ASP A 185 0.66 -2.45 8.80
C ASP A 185 1.90 -1.57 8.62
N LEU A 186 2.28 -0.82 9.65
CA LEU A 186 3.40 0.11 9.68
C LEU A 186 4.58 -0.41 10.51
N GLU A 187 4.68 -1.72 10.77
CA GLU A 187 5.90 -2.32 11.32
C GLU A 187 7.06 -2.21 10.32
N GLY A 188 7.56 -1.02 10.21
CA GLY A 188 8.72 -0.58 9.46
C GLY A 188 8.83 0.93 9.62
N ASP A 189 9.48 1.37 10.70
CA ASP A 189 10.08 2.70 10.94
C ASP A 189 9.39 3.96 10.37
N VAL A 190 8.06 4.06 10.44
CA VAL A 190 7.38 5.34 10.22
C VAL A 190 6.51 5.64 11.44
N ALA A 191 6.96 6.60 12.24
CA ALA A 191 6.20 7.14 13.35
C ALA A 191 4.87 7.72 12.85
N VAL A 192 3.76 7.04 13.18
CA VAL A 192 2.42 7.57 12.92
C VAL A 192 2.07 8.57 14.01
N PHE A 193 2.07 9.85 13.67
CA PHE A 193 1.52 10.86 14.54
C PHE A 193 -0.01 10.79 14.50
N VAL A 194 -0.60 10.19 15.53
CA VAL A 194 -2.04 10.27 15.77
C VAL A 194 -2.37 11.67 16.26
N THR A 195 -3.00 12.47 15.44
CA THR A 195 -3.53 13.76 15.89
C THR A 195 -4.80 13.54 16.68
N ARG A 196 -4.72 13.93 17.92
CA ARG A 196 -5.85 14.13 18.79
C ARG A 196 -6.46 15.50 18.45
N GLU A 197 -7.68 15.53 17.96
CA GLU A 197 -8.45 16.76 17.88
C GLU A 197 -8.52 17.40 19.28
N ILE A 198 -7.91 18.55 19.42
CA ILE A 198 -8.16 19.42 20.57
C ILE A 198 -9.46 20.14 20.23
N MET A 199 -10.56 19.66 20.78
CA MET A 199 -11.76 20.50 20.91
C MET A 199 -11.39 21.69 21.77
N VAL A 200 -11.31 22.85 21.16
CA VAL A 200 -11.31 24.12 21.88
C VAL A 200 -12.77 24.34 22.27
N ASP A 201 -13.08 24.07 23.53
CA ASP A 201 -14.31 24.55 24.13
C ASP A 201 -14.24 26.09 24.15
N ASP A 202 -15.01 26.72 23.29
CA ASP A 202 -15.34 28.13 23.43
C ASP A 202 -16.29 28.27 24.65
N GLU A 203 -15.69 28.36 25.85
CA GLU A 203 -16.41 28.88 27.03
C GLU A 203 -16.51 30.40 26.93
N ASP A 204 -17.71 30.80 26.50
CA ASP A 204 -18.55 31.80 27.10
C ASP A 204 -17.86 32.84 27.99
N THR A 205 -17.68 34.06 27.46
CA THR A 205 -17.60 35.24 28.28
C THR A 205 -18.83 36.13 28.02
N GLY A 206 -19.98 35.68 28.54
CA GLY A 206 -21.04 36.58 28.86
C GLY A 206 -20.74 37.22 30.22
N GLY A 207 -20.93 38.52 30.30
CA GLY A 207 -21.10 39.12 31.61
C GLY A 207 -20.63 40.53 31.78
N ASN A 208 -21.54 41.45 31.63
CA ASN A 208 -21.82 42.64 32.38
C ASN A 208 -21.40 43.97 31.79
#